data_d2fddd4ae51dcc7a019b8d05473ae5f3
#
_entry.id   d2fddd4ae51dcc7a019b8d05473ae5f3
#
_cell.length_a   1.000
_cell.length_b   1.000
_cell.length_c   1.000
_cell.angle_alpha   90.00
_cell.angle_beta   90.00
_cell.angle_gamma   90.00
#
_symmetry.space_group_name_H-M   'P 1'
#
loop_
_entity.id
_entity.type
_entity.pdbx_description
1 polymer ?
#
loop_
_entity_poly.entity_id
_entity_poly.type
_entity_poly.pdbx_seq_one_letter_code
_entity_poly.pdbx_strand_id
1 'polypeptide(L)'
;MKIGFDNDKYLKMQSEHIRERIGQFGNKLYLEFGGKLFDDYHASRVLPGFEPDSKLRMLMQLSDQAEIVIVISANDIDKNKVRGDLGITYDEDVLRLMDEFTSRGLYVGSVFITQYSGQESADLFKKRLEKLGIRVYKLYLIPGYPSNTSFIVSDEGYGKNDYIETTRPLVVITAPGPGSGKMATCLSQLYHEYKRGVKAGYAKFETFPIWNLPLKHPVNLAYEAATADLNDVNMIDPFHLEAYGKTTVNYNRDVEVFPVVQAMFEKIMGSCPYKSPTDMGVNMAGNCIVDDEVCQEASRQEIIRRYYKSMNALVSGSGTENEVRKIELLLQQAHAEITDRKVVPAALEKEKATNGPAAAMELPDGKIVCGKTSDLLGASAALLLNALKELAGIDHELHVISPDAIHPIQQLKTKYLGSRNPRLHIDEILIALSMSAATSDAARLALEQIPNLRGCQAHTSVMLSDVDVISFRKLGVELTCEAKAEKKKEYQKV
;
A
#
# COMPACT_ATOMS: atom_id res chain seq x y z
N MET A 1 12.51 -8.66 16.04
CA MET A 1 11.08 -8.87 15.68
C MET A 1 10.86 -10.36 15.43
N LYS A 2 9.80 -10.97 15.97
CA LYS A 2 9.46 -12.36 15.67
C LYS A 2 9.01 -12.49 14.22
N ILE A 3 9.38 -13.59 13.56
CA ILE A 3 9.02 -13.86 12.16
C ILE A 3 7.79 -14.77 12.17
N GLY A 4 6.71 -14.37 11.50
CA GLY A 4 5.49 -15.14 11.33
C GLY A 4 5.29 -15.67 9.91
N PHE A 5 6.10 -15.21 8.94
CA PHE A 5 5.95 -15.52 7.53
C PHE A 5 7.29 -15.84 6.88
N ASP A 6 7.33 -16.93 6.10
CA ASP A 6 8.50 -17.36 5.34
C ASP A 6 8.46 -16.76 3.92
N ASN A 7 9.19 -15.68 3.73
CA ASN A 7 9.21 -14.94 2.48
C ASN A 7 9.88 -15.72 1.34
N ASP A 8 10.95 -16.45 1.61
CA ASP A 8 11.67 -17.20 0.56
C ASP A 8 10.82 -18.37 0.06
N LYS A 9 10.13 -19.08 0.95
CA LYS A 9 9.14 -20.09 0.60
C LYS A 9 8.01 -19.50 -0.25
N TYR A 10 7.52 -18.30 0.11
CA TYR A 10 6.49 -17.61 -0.65
C TYR A 10 6.95 -17.30 -2.08
N LEU A 11 8.11 -16.69 -2.25
CA LEU A 11 8.68 -16.36 -3.56
C LEU A 11 8.77 -17.61 -4.44
N LYS A 12 9.25 -18.72 -3.89
CA LYS A 12 9.39 -19.99 -4.59
C LYS A 12 8.02 -20.55 -5.00
N MET A 13 7.12 -20.76 -4.03
CA MET A 13 5.81 -21.38 -4.29
C MET A 13 4.97 -20.56 -5.26
N GLN A 14 4.98 -19.24 -5.11
CA GLN A 14 4.20 -18.34 -5.97
C GLN A 14 4.72 -18.37 -7.42
N SER A 15 6.04 -18.32 -7.61
CA SER A 15 6.64 -18.38 -8.96
C SER A 15 6.44 -19.75 -9.63
N GLU A 16 6.55 -20.85 -8.87
CA GLU A 16 6.28 -22.20 -9.37
C GLU A 16 4.82 -22.33 -9.83
N HIS A 17 3.88 -21.86 -9.04
CA HIS A 17 2.46 -21.93 -9.38
C HIS A 17 2.10 -21.06 -10.61
N ILE A 18 2.77 -19.93 -10.81
CA ILE A 18 2.62 -19.14 -12.04
C ILE A 18 3.15 -19.92 -13.26
N ARG A 19 4.31 -20.61 -13.15
CA ARG A 19 4.85 -21.44 -14.24
C ARG A 19 3.90 -22.59 -14.59
N GLU A 20 3.29 -23.23 -13.61
CA GLU A 20 2.25 -24.27 -13.83
C GLU A 20 1.07 -23.70 -14.61
N ARG A 21 0.59 -22.51 -14.23
CA ARG A 21 -0.49 -21.81 -14.96
C ARG A 21 -0.14 -21.50 -16.41
N ILE A 22 1.09 -21.04 -16.69
CA ILE A 22 1.57 -20.81 -18.06
C ILE A 22 1.46 -22.10 -18.88
N GLY A 23 1.92 -23.25 -18.32
CA GLY A 23 1.86 -24.56 -18.98
C GLY A 23 0.42 -25.04 -19.27
N GLN A 24 -0.54 -24.75 -18.38
CA GLN A 24 -1.95 -25.14 -18.55
C GLN A 24 -2.62 -24.49 -19.77
N PHE A 25 -2.15 -23.31 -20.21
CA PHE A 25 -2.76 -22.49 -21.25
C PHE A 25 -1.90 -22.34 -22.50
N GLY A 26 -1.22 -23.40 -22.93
CA GLY A 26 -0.49 -23.40 -24.21
C GLY A 26 0.69 -22.45 -24.25
N ASN A 27 1.32 -22.21 -23.10
CA ASN A 27 2.45 -21.29 -22.89
C ASN A 27 2.14 -19.82 -23.14
N LYS A 28 0.87 -19.38 -22.89
CA LYS A 28 0.50 -17.97 -22.90
C LYS A 28 -0.42 -17.65 -21.72
N LEU A 29 -0.01 -16.76 -20.84
CA LEU A 29 -0.78 -16.37 -19.67
C LEU A 29 -0.81 -14.85 -19.51
N TYR A 30 -2.02 -14.30 -19.42
CA TYR A 30 -2.26 -12.92 -18.99
C TYR A 30 -2.47 -12.91 -17.48
N LEU A 31 -1.51 -12.36 -16.74
CA LEU A 31 -1.52 -12.29 -15.29
C LEU A 31 -1.94 -10.89 -14.84
N GLU A 32 -3.17 -10.75 -14.38
CA GLU A 32 -3.62 -9.52 -13.72
C GLU A 32 -2.92 -9.38 -12.38
N PHE A 33 -2.14 -8.33 -12.20
CA PHE A 33 -1.40 -8.10 -10.99
C PHE A 33 -2.15 -7.16 -10.06
N GLY A 34 -2.68 -7.71 -8.97
CA GLY A 34 -3.39 -6.99 -7.93
C GLY A 34 -2.44 -6.36 -6.91
N GLY A 35 -2.85 -5.21 -6.36
CA GLY A 35 -2.13 -4.52 -5.31
C GLY A 35 -0.82 -3.84 -5.75
N LYS A 36 -0.03 -3.41 -4.78
CA LYS A 36 1.25 -2.72 -5.01
C LYS A 36 2.36 -3.73 -5.30
N LEU A 37 3.11 -3.50 -6.38
CA LEU A 37 4.30 -4.30 -6.72
C LEU A 37 5.51 -3.92 -5.89
N PHE A 38 5.62 -2.64 -5.56
CA PHE A 38 6.61 -2.07 -4.68
C PHE A 38 5.90 -1.55 -3.43
N ASP A 39 6.60 -1.47 -2.33
CA ASP A 39 6.13 -0.83 -1.11
C ASP A 39 4.82 -1.45 -0.57
N ASP A 40 4.71 -2.79 -0.63
CA ASP A 40 3.55 -3.48 -0.02
C ASP A 40 3.69 -3.53 1.51
N TYR A 41 3.66 -2.34 2.09
CA TYR A 41 3.78 -2.18 3.54
C TYR A 41 2.59 -2.76 4.31
N HIS A 42 1.43 -2.95 3.67
CA HIS A 42 0.33 -3.64 4.34
C HIS A 42 0.68 -5.10 4.58
N ALA A 43 1.14 -5.81 3.55
CA ALA A 43 1.54 -7.20 3.68
C ALA A 43 2.66 -7.38 4.71
N SER A 44 3.70 -6.54 4.68
CA SER A 44 4.80 -6.62 5.64
C SER A 44 4.40 -6.33 7.08
N ARG A 45 3.32 -5.56 7.31
CA ARG A 45 2.80 -5.29 8.65
C ARG A 45 1.94 -6.41 9.21
N VAL A 46 1.16 -7.10 8.38
CA VAL A 46 0.26 -8.18 8.84
C VAL A 46 0.90 -9.57 8.77
N LEU A 47 1.98 -9.71 7.99
CA LEU A 47 2.76 -10.93 7.83
C LEU A 47 4.23 -10.64 8.17
N PRO A 48 4.63 -10.58 9.46
CA PRO A 48 6.01 -10.30 9.86
C PRO A 48 6.99 -11.30 9.23
N GLY A 49 7.91 -10.81 8.41
CA GLY A 49 8.81 -11.59 7.56
C GLY A 49 8.54 -11.39 6.06
N PHE A 50 7.35 -10.93 5.67
CA PHE A 50 7.06 -10.53 4.29
C PHE A 50 7.82 -9.23 3.96
N GLU A 51 8.62 -9.23 2.90
CA GLU A 51 9.36 -8.07 2.46
C GLU A 51 8.50 -7.20 1.51
N PRO A 52 8.51 -5.86 1.65
CA PRO A 52 7.65 -4.97 0.85
C PRO A 52 7.82 -5.10 -0.67
N ASP A 53 9.00 -5.55 -1.14
CA ASP A 53 9.33 -5.76 -2.55
C ASP A 53 9.19 -7.22 -3.02
N SER A 54 8.64 -8.12 -2.19
CA SER A 54 8.53 -9.56 -2.48
C SER A 54 7.87 -9.85 -3.82
N LYS A 55 6.82 -9.11 -4.16
CA LYS A 55 6.13 -9.28 -5.45
C LYS A 55 7.02 -8.97 -6.65
N LEU A 56 7.85 -7.94 -6.53
CA LEU A 56 8.82 -7.60 -7.56
C LEU A 56 9.93 -8.64 -7.65
N ARG A 57 10.48 -9.07 -6.51
CA ARG A 57 11.50 -10.14 -6.47
C ARG A 57 10.99 -11.45 -7.07
N MET A 58 9.72 -11.77 -6.84
CA MET A 58 9.07 -12.92 -7.49
C MET A 58 9.02 -12.75 -9.02
N LEU A 59 8.65 -11.56 -9.54
CA LEU A 59 8.66 -11.29 -10.97
C LEU A 59 10.09 -11.35 -11.56
N MET A 60 11.10 -10.93 -10.82
CA MET A 60 12.50 -11.05 -11.26
C MET A 60 12.92 -12.52 -11.45
N GLN A 61 12.38 -13.47 -10.69
CA GLN A 61 12.59 -14.92 -10.91
C GLN A 61 11.93 -15.44 -12.19
N LEU A 62 11.06 -14.65 -12.81
CA LEU A 62 10.35 -14.95 -14.05
C LEU A 62 10.75 -14.00 -15.20
N SER A 63 11.83 -13.23 -15.02
CA SER A 63 12.22 -12.14 -15.92
C SER A 63 12.48 -12.57 -17.36
N ASP A 64 12.94 -13.79 -17.58
CA ASP A 64 13.15 -14.40 -18.90
C ASP A 64 11.83 -14.68 -19.65
N GLN A 65 10.73 -14.91 -18.91
CA GLN A 65 9.43 -15.28 -19.43
C GLN A 65 8.39 -14.17 -19.32
N ALA A 66 8.64 -13.12 -18.52
CA ALA A 66 7.68 -12.07 -18.22
C ALA A 66 7.85 -10.84 -19.13
N GLU A 67 6.75 -10.35 -19.66
CA GLU A 67 6.59 -9.05 -20.30
C GLU A 67 5.59 -8.22 -19.54
N ILE A 68 5.95 -7.00 -19.15
CA ILE A 68 5.08 -6.12 -18.37
C ILE A 68 4.33 -5.18 -19.30
N VAL A 69 3.02 -5.08 -19.10
CA VAL A 69 2.14 -4.10 -19.70
C VAL A 69 1.56 -3.23 -18.58
N ILE A 70 1.81 -1.92 -18.64
CA ILE A 70 1.29 -1.00 -17.65
C ILE A 70 -0.03 -0.40 -18.16
N VAL A 71 -1.07 -0.53 -17.36
CA VAL A 71 -2.43 -0.09 -17.71
C VAL A 71 -2.77 1.19 -16.96
N ILE A 72 -3.30 2.20 -17.65
CA ILE A 72 -3.78 3.45 -17.05
C ILE A 72 -5.11 3.87 -17.67
N SER A 73 -6.05 4.36 -16.83
CA SER A 73 -7.33 4.88 -17.33
C SER A 73 -7.16 6.27 -17.95
N ALA A 74 -7.73 6.49 -19.13
CA ALA A 74 -7.81 7.80 -19.75
C ALA A 74 -8.52 8.84 -18.86
N ASN A 75 -9.51 8.39 -18.07
CA ASN A 75 -10.20 9.24 -17.11
C ASN A 75 -9.32 9.66 -15.93
N ASP A 76 -8.41 8.76 -15.49
CA ASP A 76 -7.47 9.09 -14.40
C ASP A 76 -6.40 10.09 -14.88
N ILE A 77 -5.96 10.00 -16.15
CA ILE A 77 -5.09 11.00 -16.79
C ILE A 77 -5.80 12.35 -16.87
N ASP A 78 -7.03 12.37 -17.39
CA ASP A 78 -7.81 13.60 -17.61
C ASP A 78 -8.10 14.35 -16.31
N LYS A 79 -8.32 13.62 -15.22
CA LYS A 79 -8.56 14.18 -13.88
C LYS A 79 -7.28 14.50 -13.11
N ASN A 80 -6.11 14.31 -13.67
CA ASN A 80 -4.81 14.41 -12.98
C ASN A 80 -4.85 13.68 -11.62
N LYS A 81 -5.37 12.45 -11.60
CA LYS A 81 -5.55 11.69 -10.37
C LYS A 81 -4.23 11.45 -9.69
N VAL A 82 -4.15 11.86 -8.42
CA VAL A 82 -2.94 11.78 -7.61
C VAL A 82 -2.92 10.49 -6.80
N ARG A 83 -1.77 9.86 -6.74
CA ARG A 83 -1.49 8.73 -5.89
C ARG A 83 -1.20 9.21 -4.45
N GLY A 84 -2.13 8.96 -3.53
CA GLY A 84 -2.12 9.57 -2.18
C GLY A 84 -0.93 9.18 -1.29
N ASP A 85 -0.23 8.08 -1.59
CA ASP A 85 0.97 7.66 -0.84
C ASP A 85 2.27 8.30 -1.35
N LEU A 86 2.33 8.68 -2.62
CA LEU A 86 3.51 9.26 -3.24
C LEU A 86 3.36 10.76 -3.57
N GLY A 87 2.12 11.25 -3.72
CA GLY A 87 1.84 12.64 -4.08
C GLY A 87 2.13 12.98 -5.54
N ILE A 88 2.28 11.98 -6.42
CA ILE A 88 2.47 12.14 -7.87
C ILE A 88 1.20 11.73 -8.63
N THR A 89 1.03 12.23 -9.86
CA THR A 89 -0.08 11.83 -10.71
C THR A 89 0.08 10.42 -11.25
N TYR A 90 -1.03 9.78 -11.66
CA TYR A 90 -0.98 8.40 -12.17
C TYR A 90 -0.17 8.27 -13.46
N ASP A 91 -0.16 9.25 -14.33
CA ASP A 91 0.66 9.28 -15.54
C ASP A 91 2.16 9.44 -15.21
N GLU A 92 2.52 10.23 -14.21
CA GLU A 92 3.89 10.27 -13.67
C GLU A 92 4.28 8.94 -13.00
N ASP A 93 3.34 8.30 -12.30
CA ASP A 93 3.60 6.98 -11.71
C ASP A 93 3.82 5.89 -12.77
N VAL A 94 3.17 5.97 -13.94
CA VAL A 94 3.49 5.08 -15.08
C VAL A 94 4.97 5.19 -15.46
N LEU A 95 5.50 6.41 -15.58
CA LEU A 95 6.91 6.62 -15.93
C LEU A 95 7.84 6.08 -14.83
N ARG A 96 7.52 6.35 -13.57
CA ARG A 96 8.26 5.79 -12.41
C ARG A 96 8.24 4.27 -12.40
N LEU A 97 7.10 3.64 -12.63
CA LEU A 97 6.98 2.18 -12.71
C LEU A 97 7.83 1.60 -13.83
N MET A 98 7.87 2.26 -14.99
CA MET A 98 8.71 1.84 -16.11
C MET A 98 10.20 1.86 -15.75
N ASP A 99 10.66 2.96 -15.15
CA ASP A 99 12.05 3.11 -14.72
C ASP A 99 12.42 2.05 -13.67
N GLU A 100 11.56 1.83 -12.69
CA GLU A 100 11.75 0.82 -11.63
C GLU A 100 11.82 -0.61 -12.20
N PHE A 101 10.95 -0.97 -13.15
CA PHE A 101 10.98 -2.29 -13.77
C PHE A 101 12.24 -2.46 -14.63
N THR A 102 12.54 -1.48 -15.46
CA THR A 102 13.67 -1.55 -16.39
C THR A 102 15.02 -1.58 -15.65
N SER A 103 15.18 -0.77 -14.60
CA SER A 103 16.40 -0.76 -13.78
C SER A 103 16.69 -2.09 -13.10
N ARG A 104 15.65 -2.93 -12.90
CA ARG A 104 15.76 -4.28 -12.32
C ARG A 104 15.82 -5.40 -13.37
N GLY A 105 15.96 -5.06 -14.64
CA GLY A 105 16.07 -6.03 -15.73
C GLY A 105 14.76 -6.67 -16.17
N LEU A 106 13.61 -6.11 -15.79
CA LEU A 106 12.31 -6.55 -16.26
C LEU A 106 11.95 -5.87 -17.58
N TYR A 107 11.39 -6.62 -18.51
CA TYR A 107 11.01 -6.09 -19.82
C TYR A 107 9.63 -5.44 -19.77
N VAL A 108 9.56 -4.13 -20.00
CA VAL A 108 8.32 -3.39 -20.18
C VAL A 108 7.99 -3.31 -21.67
N GLY A 109 6.98 -4.06 -22.09
CA GLY A 109 6.61 -4.19 -23.51
C GLY A 109 5.83 -2.99 -24.04
N SER A 110 4.86 -2.48 -23.24
CA SER A 110 3.97 -1.42 -23.69
C SER A 110 3.17 -0.79 -22.53
N VAL A 111 2.49 0.32 -22.86
CA VAL A 111 1.47 0.95 -22.03
C VAL A 111 0.11 0.81 -22.71
N PHE A 112 -0.94 0.54 -21.92
CA PHE A 112 -2.30 0.36 -22.41
C PHE A 112 -3.24 1.38 -21.75
N ILE A 113 -3.76 2.31 -22.57
CA ILE A 113 -4.67 3.37 -22.10
C ILE A 113 -6.11 2.84 -22.22
N THR A 114 -6.75 2.64 -21.08
CA THR A 114 -8.12 2.09 -20.98
C THR A 114 -9.19 3.18 -20.87
N GLN A 115 -10.44 2.79 -21.01
CA GLN A 115 -11.60 3.69 -20.93
C GLN A 115 -11.48 4.89 -21.87
N TYR A 116 -10.78 4.70 -22.99
CA TYR A 116 -10.54 5.76 -23.96
C TYR A 116 -11.82 6.09 -24.74
N SER A 117 -12.17 7.36 -24.77
CA SER A 117 -13.32 7.92 -25.50
C SER A 117 -12.99 9.25 -26.22
N GLY A 118 -11.70 9.49 -26.46
CA GLY A 118 -11.25 10.70 -27.17
C GLY A 118 -10.72 11.81 -26.25
N GLN A 119 -10.30 11.48 -25.02
CA GLN A 119 -9.72 12.46 -24.09
C GLN A 119 -8.39 13.00 -24.65
N GLU A 120 -8.30 14.32 -24.82
CA GLU A 120 -7.11 15.00 -25.38
C GLU A 120 -5.86 14.79 -24.49
N SER A 121 -6.04 14.84 -23.19
CA SER A 121 -4.97 14.57 -22.21
C SER A 121 -4.35 13.17 -22.40
N ALA A 122 -5.18 12.15 -22.68
CA ALA A 122 -4.72 10.80 -22.96
C ALA A 122 -3.96 10.70 -24.29
N ASP A 123 -4.37 11.46 -25.32
CA ASP A 123 -3.65 11.52 -26.60
C ASP A 123 -2.31 12.25 -26.47
N LEU A 124 -2.24 13.30 -25.65
CA LEU A 124 -0.98 13.99 -25.35
C LEU A 124 -0.03 13.06 -24.58
N PHE A 125 -0.54 12.32 -23.60
CA PHE A 125 0.25 11.33 -22.86
C PHE A 125 0.76 10.20 -23.77
N LYS A 126 -0.10 9.67 -24.67
CA LYS A 126 0.31 8.70 -25.68
C LYS A 126 1.48 9.22 -26.51
N LYS A 127 1.35 10.43 -27.07
CA LYS A 127 2.42 11.06 -27.88
C LYS A 127 3.72 11.23 -27.08
N ARG A 128 3.63 11.56 -25.78
CA ARG A 128 4.79 11.65 -24.89
C ARG A 128 5.51 10.32 -24.75
N LEU A 129 4.77 9.23 -24.51
CA LEU A 129 5.32 7.89 -24.39
C LEU A 129 5.93 7.39 -25.70
N GLU A 130 5.27 7.62 -26.84
CA GLU A 130 5.77 7.24 -28.16
C GLU A 130 7.07 7.95 -28.51
N LYS A 131 7.25 9.21 -28.11
CA LYS A 131 8.53 9.94 -28.23
C LYS A 131 9.66 9.35 -27.39
N LEU A 132 9.32 8.63 -26.32
CA LEU A 132 10.25 7.87 -25.48
C LEU A 132 10.50 6.45 -26.04
N GLY A 133 9.95 6.13 -27.22
CA GLY A 133 10.10 4.81 -27.86
C GLY A 133 9.19 3.72 -27.29
N ILE A 134 8.16 4.08 -26.52
CA ILE A 134 7.26 3.16 -25.85
C ILE A 134 6.05 2.89 -26.74
N ARG A 135 5.70 1.62 -26.91
CA ARG A 135 4.48 1.24 -27.63
C ARG A 135 3.27 1.52 -26.77
N VAL A 136 2.25 2.18 -27.33
CA VAL A 136 1.02 2.54 -26.61
C VAL A 136 -0.19 2.08 -27.38
N TYR A 137 -1.06 1.35 -26.70
CA TYR A 137 -2.29 0.78 -27.21
C TYR A 137 -3.52 1.36 -26.48
N LYS A 138 -4.69 1.25 -27.05
CA LYS A 138 -5.96 1.79 -26.51
C LYS A 138 -7.03 0.71 -26.33
N LEU A 139 -7.71 0.77 -25.20
CA LEU A 139 -8.95 0.07 -24.94
C LEU A 139 -10.08 1.11 -24.87
N TYR A 140 -11.00 0.99 -25.79
CA TYR A 140 -12.09 1.93 -25.93
C TYR A 140 -13.18 1.67 -24.89
N LEU A 141 -13.96 2.71 -24.60
CA LEU A 141 -15.13 2.58 -23.73
C LEU A 141 -16.18 1.73 -24.43
N ILE A 142 -16.57 0.62 -23.82
CA ILE A 142 -17.56 -0.30 -24.36
C ILE A 142 -18.91 -0.02 -23.69
N PRO A 143 -19.96 0.35 -24.46
CA PRO A 143 -21.30 0.56 -23.92
C PRO A 143 -21.87 -0.69 -23.26
N GLY A 144 -22.49 -0.53 -22.08
CA GLY A 144 -23.11 -1.64 -21.34
C GLY A 144 -22.13 -2.55 -20.59
N TYR A 145 -20.85 -2.17 -20.49
CA TYR A 145 -19.88 -2.89 -19.68
C TYR A 145 -20.22 -2.74 -18.17
N PRO A 146 -20.17 -3.83 -17.36
CA PRO A 146 -19.80 -5.21 -17.71
C PRO A 146 -20.99 -6.13 -18.04
N SER A 147 -22.23 -5.63 -18.07
CA SER A 147 -23.44 -6.47 -18.08
C SER A 147 -23.78 -7.05 -19.46
N ASN A 148 -23.54 -6.33 -20.56
CA ASN A 148 -23.85 -6.78 -21.90
C ASN A 148 -22.74 -7.67 -22.50
N THR A 149 -22.57 -8.87 -21.94
CA THR A 149 -21.47 -9.79 -22.32
C THR A 149 -21.46 -10.15 -23.79
N SER A 150 -22.64 -10.23 -24.46
CA SER A 150 -22.73 -10.54 -25.87
C SER A 150 -22.18 -9.47 -26.78
N PHE A 151 -22.39 -8.19 -26.44
CA PHE A 151 -21.81 -7.08 -27.15
C PHE A 151 -20.34 -6.91 -26.81
N ILE A 152 -19.98 -7.04 -25.51
CA ILE A 152 -18.60 -6.87 -25.04
C ILE A 152 -17.68 -7.89 -25.73
N VAL A 153 -18.05 -9.17 -25.78
CA VAL A 153 -17.31 -10.25 -26.43
C VAL A 153 -17.75 -10.39 -27.91
N SER A 154 -17.53 -9.35 -28.69
CA SER A 154 -17.81 -9.29 -30.11
C SER A 154 -16.78 -8.45 -30.86
N ASP A 155 -16.83 -8.46 -32.18
CA ASP A 155 -15.97 -7.63 -33.03
C ASP A 155 -16.26 -6.14 -32.83
N GLU A 156 -17.49 -5.76 -32.42
CA GLU A 156 -17.88 -4.39 -32.09
C GLU A 156 -17.52 -3.97 -30.65
N GLY A 157 -17.28 -4.93 -29.78
CA GLY A 157 -16.79 -4.71 -28.40
C GLY A 157 -15.28 -4.86 -28.30
N TYR A 158 -14.83 -6.01 -27.78
CA TYR A 158 -13.38 -6.28 -27.62
C TYR A 158 -12.61 -6.24 -28.93
N GLY A 159 -13.25 -6.57 -30.06
CA GLY A 159 -12.62 -6.54 -31.38
C GLY A 159 -12.17 -5.16 -31.84
N LYS A 160 -12.77 -4.08 -31.32
CA LYS A 160 -12.33 -2.70 -31.58
C LYS A 160 -11.10 -2.26 -30.81
N ASN A 161 -10.78 -2.94 -29.71
CA ASN A 161 -9.61 -2.62 -28.91
C ASN A 161 -8.32 -3.01 -29.64
N ASP A 162 -7.26 -2.28 -29.36
CA ASP A 162 -5.96 -2.61 -29.93
C ASP A 162 -5.49 -3.98 -29.41
N TYR A 163 -4.89 -4.77 -30.29
CA TYR A 163 -4.18 -5.98 -29.90
C TYR A 163 -2.76 -5.63 -29.48
N ILE A 164 -2.35 -6.10 -28.29
CA ILE A 164 -0.99 -5.92 -27.80
C ILE A 164 -0.09 -7.01 -28.39
N GLU A 165 0.85 -6.63 -29.24
CA GLU A 165 1.87 -7.55 -29.73
C GLU A 165 2.86 -7.86 -28.62
N THR A 166 2.75 -9.05 -28.04
CA THR A 166 3.59 -9.53 -26.96
C THR A 166 4.55 -10.62 -27.43
N THR A 167 5.72 -10.68 -26.82
CA THR A 167 6.83 -11.56 -27.22
C THR A 167 7.12 -12.67 -26.23
N ARG A 168 6.55 -12.59 -25.03
CA ARG A 168 6.83 -13.53 -23.92
C ARG A 168 5.60 -14.31 -23.48
N PRO A 169 5.79 -15.51 -22.90
CA PRO A 169 4.66 -16.37 -22.49
C PRO A 169 3.86 -15.81 -21.31
N LEU A 170 4.49 -15.06 -20.41
CA LEU A 170 3.84 -14.42 -19.27
C LEU A 170 3.66 -12.92 -19.53
N VAL A 171 2.43 -12.48 -19.69
CA VAL A 171 2.08 -11.06 -19.83
C VAL A 171 1.53 -10.54 -18.52
N VAL A 172 2.31 -9.72 -17.83
CA VAL A 172 1.95 -9.15 -16.52
C VAL A 172 1.24 -7.83 -16.73
N ILE A 173 -0.04 -7.77 -16.37
CA ILE A 173 -0.85 -6.56 -16.45
C ILE A 173 -0.86 -5.87 -15.10
N THR A 174 -0.23 -4.72 -15.01
CA THR A 174 -0.15 -3.92 -13.77
C THR A 174 -0.60 -2.46 -14.00
N ALA A 175 -0.79 -1.70 -12.94
CA ALA A 175 -1.31 -0.33 -13.02
C ALA A 175 -0.89 0.52 -11.81
N PRO A 176 -0.89 1.86 -11.92
CA PRO A 176 -0.67 2.79 -10.82
C PRO A 176 -1.65 2.62 -9.66
N GLY A 177 -2.89 2.18 -9.94
CA GLY A 177 -3.90 2.05 -8.92
C GLY A 177 -5.12 1.21 -9.32
N PRO A 178 -6.10 1.08 -8.41
CA PRO A 178 -7.34 0.35 -8.68
C PRO A 178 -8.21 1.06 -9.74
N GLY A 179 -9.10 0.29 -10.38
CA GLY A 179 -10.04 0.82 -11.38
C GLY A 179 -9.42 1.15 -12.74
N SER A 180 -8.14 0.83 -12.97
CA SER A 180 -7.43 1.13 -14.22
C SER A 180 -7.80 0.21 -15.39
N GLY A 181 -8.68 -0.80 -15.21
CA GLY A 181 -9.16 -1.68 -16.27
C GLY A 181 -8.27 -2.90 -16.56
N LYS A 182 -7.47 -3.38 -15.60
CA LYS A 182 -6.58 -4.54 -15.76
C LYS A 182 -7.30 -5.80 -16.23
N MET A 183 -8.40 -6.20 -15.56
CA MET A 183 -9.19 -7.37 -15.95
C MET A 183 -9.76 -7.21 -17.37
N ALA A 184 -10.35 -6.04 -17.68
CA ALA A 184 -10.86 -5.76 -19.02
C ALA A 184 -9.78 -5.86 -20.09
N THR A 185 -8.56 -5.42 -19.78
CA THR A 185 -7.40 -5.59 -20.65
C THR A 185 -7.08 -7.06 -20.88
N CYS A 186 -6.97 -7.86 -19.81
CA CYS A 186 -6.70 -9.29 -19.93
C CYS A 186 -7.75 -9.98 -20.81
N LEU A 187 -9.06 -9.76 -20.53
CA LEU A 187 -10.16 -10.39 -21.28
C LEU A 187 -10.19 -9.94 -22.75
N SER A 188 -9.95 -8.66 -23.01
CA SER A 188 -9.85 -8.13 -24.37
C SER A 188 -8.68 -8.77 -25.14
N GLN A 189 -7.53 -8.93 -24.52
CA GLN A 189 -6.40 -9.58 -25.17
C GLN A 189 -6.63 -11.07 -25.39
N LEU A 190 -7.27 -11.78 -24.43
CA LEU A 190 -7.71 -13.16 -24.65
C LEU A 190 -8.64 -13.29 -25.85
N TYR A 191 -9.60 -12.37 -26.02
CA TYR A 191 -10.46 -12.36 -27.19
C TYR A 191 -9.64 -12.30 -28.49
N HIS A 192 -8.66 -11.41 -28.56
CA HIS A 192 -7.77 -11.28 -29.72
C HIS A 192 -6.88 -12.51 -29.94
N GLU A 193 -6.35 -13.13 -28.89
CA GLU A 193 -5.55 -14.35 -28.99
C GLU A 193 -6.39 -15.51 -29.56
N TYR A 194 -7.57 -15.73 -29.02
CA TYR A 194 -8.46 -16.81 -29.49
C TYR A 194 -8.93 -16.59 -30.94
N LYS A 195 -9.22 -15.35 -31.34
CA LYS A 195 -9.51 -15.00 -32.73
C LYS A 195 -8.35 -15.32 -33.68
N ARG A 196 -7.10 -15.33 -33.19
CA ARG A 196 -5.89 -15.69 -33.93
C ARG A 196 -5.51 -17.16 -33.79
N GLY A 197 -6.32 -17.96 -33.12
CA GLY A 197 -6.06 -19.37 -32.87
C GLY A 197 -5.01 -19.66 -31.82
N VAL A 198 -4.62 -18.67 -31.03
CA VAL A 198 -3.65 -18.82 -29.94
C VAL A 198 -4.39 -19.14 -28.64
N LYS A 199 -4.05 -20.28 -28.04
CA LYS A 199 -4.56 -20.62 -26.71
C LYS A 199 -3.82 -19.78 -25.67
N ALA A 200 -4.57 -19.01 -24.89
CA ALA A 200 -4.04 -18.19 -23.81
C ALA A 200 -4.94 -18.31 -22.57
N GLY A 201 -4.38 -18.13 -21.40
CA GLY A 201 -5.11 -18.16 -20.14
C GLY A 201 -5.09 -16.84 -19.41
N TYR A 202 -5.89 -16.78 -18.35
CA TYR A 202 -5.95 -15.68 -17.42
C TYR A 202 -5.57 -16.18 -16.02
N ALA A 203 -4.89 -15.34 -15.25
CA ALA A 203 -4.79 -15.54 -13.81
C ALA A 203 -4.78 -14.19 -13.09
N LYS A 204 -5.26 -14.18 -11.86
CA LYS A 204 -5.21 -13.01 -10.97
C LYS A 204 -4.21 -13.24 -9.87
N PHE A 205 -3.19 -12.42 -9.81
CA PHE A 205 -2.23 -12.46 -8.71
C PHE A 205 -2.83 -11.78 -7.48
N GLU A 206 -2.86 -12.50 -6.37
CA GLU A 206 -3.38 -12.00 -5.10
C GLU A 206 -2.47 -12.39 -3.95
N THR A 207 -2.48 -11.56 -2.90
CA THR A 207 -1.88 -11.86 -1.61
C THR A 207 -2.98 -11.95 -0.54
N PHE A 208 -3.98 -11.09 -0.64
CA PHE A 208 -5.14 -11.00 0.25
C PHE A 208 -6.44 -10.99 -0.55
N PRO A 209 -7.55 -11.49 0.07
CA PRO A 209 -7.57 -12.21 1.34
C PRO A 209 -6.79 -13.54 1.25
N ILE A 210 -6.32 -14.05 2.37
CA ILE A 210 -5.66 -15.35 2.39
C ILE A 210 -6.71 -16.45 2.39
N TRP A 211 -6.76 -17.23 1.33
CA TRP A 211 -7.86 -18.14 0.99
C TRP A 211 -8.10 -19.26 1.99
N ASN A 212 -7.02 -19.84 2.53
CA ASN A 212 -7.03 -21.00 3.43
C ASN A 212 -7.05 -20.65 4.93
N LEU A 213 -7.19 -19.36 5.26
CA LEU A 213 -7.45 -18.91 6.62
C LEU A 213 -8.97 -18.79 6.88
N PRO A 214 -9.44 -18.89 8.14
CA PRO A 214 -10.83 -18.65 8.48
C PRO A 214 -11.30 -17.24 8.07
N LEU A 215 -12.59 -17.08 7.76
CA LEU A 215 -13.17 -15.81 7.34
C LEU A 215 -12.86 -14.66 8.32
N LYS A 216 -12.95 -14.93 9.62
CA LYS A 216 -12.71 -13.94 10.68
C LYS A 216 -11.29 -14.01 11.26
N HIS A 217 -10.36 -14.58 10.52
CA HIS A 217 -8.97 -14.57 10.92
C HIS A 217 -8.42 -13.13 10.93
N PRO A 218 -7.68 -12.69 11.97
CA PRO A 218 -7.18 -11.31 12.08
C PRO A 218 -6.46 -10.80 10.82
N VAL A 219 -5.69 -11.64 10.14
CA VAL A 219 -5.02 -11.30 8.88
C VAL A 219 -6.02 -10.87 7.79
N ASN A 220 -7.12 -11.63 7.62
CA ASN A 220 -8.16 -11.29 6.66
C ASN A 220 -8.97 -10.07 7.09
N LEU A 221 -9.25 -9.90 8.39
CA LEU A 221 -9.91 -8.71 8.92
C LEU A 221 -9.05 -7.44 8.75
N ALA A 222 -7.73 -7.54 8.90
CA ALA A 222 -6.81 -6.44 8.66
C ALA A 222 -6.79 -5.98 7.20
N TYR A 223 -6.94 -6.91 6.26
CA TYR A 223 -7.09 -6.56 4.84
C TYR A 223 -8.42 -5.83 4.58
N GLU A 224 -9.51 -6.30 5.16
CA GLU A 224 -10.82 -5.64 5.07
C GLU A 224 -10.79 -4.23 5.69
N ALA A 225 -10.05 -4.04 6.80
CA ALA A 225 -9.81 -2.72 7.37
C ALA A 225 -8.95 -1.82 6.46
N ALA A 226 -8.02 -2.41 5.69
CA ALA A 226 -7.18 -1.69 4.76
C ALA A 226 -7.92 -1.20 3.51
N THR A 227 -9.05 -1.84 3.17
CA THR A 227 -9.90 -1.56 2.00
C THR A 227 -11.30 -1.06 2.41
N ALA A 228 -11.42 -0.49 3.61
CA ALA A 228 -12.70 -0.02 4.14
C ALA A 228 -13.35 1.06 3.26
N ASP A 229 -12.53 1.92 2.64
CA ASP A 229 -12.92 2.97 1.69
C ASP A 229 -13.47 2.39 0.35
N LEU A 230 -13.10 1.17 0.00
CA LEU A 230 -13.57 0.47 -1.21
C LEU A 230 -14.81 -0.38 -0.96
N ASN A 231 -15.29 -0.46 0.28
CA ASN A 231 -16.37 -1.36 0.72
C ASN A 231 -16.11 -2.85 0.43
N ASP A 232 -14.84 -3.26 0.34
CA ASP A 232 -14.50 -4.68 0.23
C ASP A 232 -14.87 -5.41 1.52
N VAL A 233 -15.55 -6.54 1.38
CA VAL A 233 -15.95 -7.41 2.48
C VAL A 233 -15.51 -8.82 2.16
N ASN A 234 -14.83 -9.46 3.09
CA ASN A 234 -14.47 -10.87 2.96
C ASN A 234 -15.70 -11.76 3.10
N MET A 235 -15.78 -12.77 2.24
CA MET A 235 -16.84 -13.75 2.27
C MET A 235 -16.33 -15.14 1.90
N ILE A 236 -17.10 -16.17 2.23
CA ILE A 236 -16.84 -17.51 1.73
C ILE A 236 -17.20 -17.53 0.25
N ASP A 237 -16.29 -18.06 -0.58
CA ASP A 237 -16.53 -18.27 -2.01
C ASP A 237 -17.56 -19.41 -2.21
N PRO A 238 -18.80 -19.08 -2.58
CA PRO A 238 -19.86 -20.10 -2.71
C PRO A 238 -19.61 -21.00 -3.92
N PHE A 239 -19.01 -20.49 -4.98
CA PHE A 239 -18.71 -21.27 -6.19
C PHE A 239 -17.61 -22.30 -5.91
N HIS A 240 -16.58 -21.93 -5.12
CA HIS A 240 -15.53 -22.86 -4.75
C HIS A 240 -16.05 -23.96 -3.82
N LEU A 241 -16.90 -23.58 -2.87
CA LEU A 241 -17.56 -24.52 -1.98
C LEU A 241 -18.44 -25.51 -2.77
N GLU A 242 -19.23 -25.03 -3.73
CA GLU A 242 -20.09 -25.87 -4.58
C GLU A 242 -19.27 -26.80 -5.47
N ALA A 243 -18.21 -26.28 -6.10
CA ALA A 243 -17.41 -27.05 -7.07
C ALA A 243 -16.50 -28.10 -6.41
N TYR A 244 -16.01 -27.86 -5.20
CA TYR A 244 -14.94 -28.66 -4.58
C TYR A 244 -15.22 -29.12 -3.15
N GLY A 245 -16.32 -28.69 -2.53
CA GLY A 245 -16.63 -28.97 -1.13
C GLY A 245 -15.63 -28.35 -0.15
N LYS A 246 -14.87 -27.34 -0.59
CA LYS A 246 -13.82 -26.67 0.21
C LYS A 246 -14.19 -25.23 0.47
N THR A 247 -14.05 -24.83 1.74
CA THR A 247 -14.23 -23.43 2.16
C THR A 247 -12.98 -22.62 1.82
N THR A 248 -13.16 -21.54 1.08
CA THR A 248 -12.12 -20.54 0.78
C THR A 248 -12.68 -19.15 1.03
N VAL A 249 -11.80 -18.21 1.42
CA VAL A 249 -12.16 -16.81 1.63
C VAL A 249 -11.80 -16.02 0.38
N ASN A 250 -12.75 -15.22 -0.10
CA ASN A 250 -12.53 -14.28 -1.18
C ASN A 250 -13.25 -12.97 -0.83
N TYR A 251 -13.14 -11.91 -1.60
CA TYR A 251 -13.89 -10.70 -1.34
C TYR A 251 -15.11 -10.57 -2.26
N ASN A 252 -16.11 -9.85 -1.76
CA ASN A 252 -17.44 -9.75 -2.38
C ASN A 252 -17.39 -9.38 -3.87
N ARG A 253 -16.55 -8.42 -4.28
CA ARG A 253 -16.49 -7.97 -5.68
C ARG A 253 -16.10 -9.08 -6.66
N ASP A 254 -15.17 -9.96 -6.30
CA ASP A 254 -14.78 -11.07 -7.17
C ASP A 254 -15.87 -12.14 -7.23
N VAL A 255 -16.51 -12.41 -6.09
CA VAL A 255 -17.62 -13.36 -6.03
C VAL A 255 -18.83 -12.85 -6.83
N GLU A 256 -19.22 -11.59 -6.66
CA GLU A 256 -20.36 -10.98 -7.35
C GLU A 256 -20.17 -10.87 -8.87
N VAL A 257 -18.93 -10.59 -9.31
CA VAL A 257 -18.63 -10.42 -10.73
C VAL A 257 -18.38 -11.76 -11.46
N PHE A 258 -18.09 -12.84 -10.71
CA PHE A 258 -17.68 -14.12 -11.29
C PHE A 258 -18.65 -14.67 -12.34
N PRO A 259 -20.01 -14.67 -12.17
CA PRO A 259 -20.92 -15.16 -13.20
C PRO A 259 -20.80 -14.41 -14.54
N VAL A 260 -20.53 -13.10 -14.48
CA VAL A 260 -20.35 -12.27 -15.67
C VAL A 260 -19.03 -12.62 -16.36
N VAL A 261 -17.96 -12.76 -15.58
CA VAL A 261 -16.63 -13.14 -16.09
C VAL A 261 -16.65 -14.56 -16.66
N GLN A 262 -17.33 -15.49 -16.00
CA GLN A 262 -17.55 -16.85 -16.50
C GLN A 262 -18.21 -16.84 -17.88
N ALA A 263 -19.31 -16.08 -18.04
CA ALA A 263 -19.99 -15.95 -19.33
C ALA A 263 -19.10 -15.32 -20.42
N MET A 264 -18.20 -14.40 -20.05
CA MET A 264 -17.20 -13.86 -20.98
C MET A 264 -16.17 -14.92 -21.39
N PHE A 265 -15.63 -15.72 -20.46
CA PHE A 265 -14.73 -16.83 -20.79
C PHE A 265 -15.37 -17.86 -21.70
N GLU A 266 -16.64 -18.26 -21.44
CA GLU A 266 -17.37 -19.18 -22.27
C GLU A 266 -17.51 -18.67 -23.72
N LYS A 267 -17.76 -17.37 -23.90
CA LYS A 267 -17.84 -16.77 -25.23
C LYS A 267 -16.47 -16.61 -25.91
N ILE A 268 -15.41 -16.36 -25.18
CA ILE A 268 -14.03 -16.20 -25.71
C ILE A 268 -13.44 -17.56 -26.05
N MET A 269 -13.55 -18.54 -25.14
CA MET A 269 -12.81 -19.81 -25.16
C MET A 269 -13.67 -21.01 -25.59
N GLY A 270 -14.99 -20.82 -25.68
CA GLY A 270 -15.95 -21.93 -25.91
C GLY A 270 -16.34 -22.68 -24.63
N SER A 271 -15.58 -22.52 -23.55
CA SER A 271 -15.87 -23.05 -22.21
C SER A 271 -15.13 -22.22 -21.18
N CYS A 272 -15.62 -22.15 -19.94
CA CYS A 272 -14.89 -21.53 -18.85
C CYS A 272 -13.99 -22.56 -18.17
N PRO A 273 -12.67 -22.33 -18.09
CA PRO A 273 -11.74 -23.22 -17.39
C PRO A 273 -11.80 -23.10 -15.86
N TYR A 274 -12.49 -22.08 -15.34
CA TYR A 274 -12.58 -21.76 -13.92
C TYR A 274 -13.96 -22.08 -13.38
N LYS A 275 -14.02 -22.73 -12.22
CA LYS A 275 -15.27 -23.06 -11.52
C LYS A 275 -15.61 -22.05 -10.42
N SER A 276 -14.64 -21.22 -10.04
CA SER A 276 -14.81 -20.22 -8.98
C SER A 276 -13.87 -19.02 -9.20
N PRO A 277 -14.12 -17.86 -8.56
CA PRO A 277 -13.17 -16.76 -8.53
C PRO A 277 -11.83 -17.16 -7.91
N THR A 278 -11.82 -18.06 -6.92
CA THR A 278 -10.60 -18.60 -6.33
C THR A 278 -9.75 -19.37 -7.35
N ASP A 279 -10.38 -20.10 -8.29
CA ASP A 279 -9.65 -20.81 -9.35
C ASP A 279 -8.93 -19.88 -10.32
N MET A 280 -9.46 -18.67 -10.52
CA MET A 280 -8.80 -17.66 -11.37
C MET A 280 -7.52 -17.12 -10.74
N GLY A 281 -7.42 -17.18 -9.42
CA GLY A 281 -6.34 -16.57 -8.67
C GLY A 281 -5.07 -17.43 -8.57
N VAL A 282 -3.99 -16.75 -8.19
CA VAL A 282 -2.73 -17.35 -7.75
C VAL A 282 -2.36 -16.72 -6.42
N ASN A 283 -2.47 -17.49 -5.32
CA ASN A 283 -2.20 -17.01 -3.97
C ASN A 283 -1.65 -18.14 -3.09
N MET A 284 -0.36 -18.11 -2.83
CA MET A 284 0.33 -19.10 -1.99
C MET A 284 0.62 -18.58 -0.58
N ALA A 285 0.20 -17.35 -0.24
CA ALA A 285 0.57 -16.68 1.00
C ALA A 285 0.21 -17.51 2.25
N GLY A 286 -0.98 -18.10 2.31
CA GLY A 286 -1.40 -18.88 3.47
C GLY A 286 -0.59 -20.16 3.72
N ASN A 287 0.13 -20.67 2.71
CA ASN A 287 1.02 -21.82 2.87
C ASN A 287 2.41 -21.44 3.44
N CYS A 288 2.66 -20.13 3.60
CA CYS A 288 3.95 -19.57 4.00
C CYS A 288 3.91 -18.93 5.40
N ILE A 289 2.77 -18.99 6.09
CA ILE A 289 2.67 -18.63 7.51
C ILE A 289 3.36 -19.73 8.33
N VAL A 290 4.36 -19.35 9.14
CA VAL A 290 5.16 -20.24 9.98
C VAL A 290 4.89 -20.05 11.47
N ASP A 291 4.40 -18.88 11.86
CA ASP A 291 3.90 -18.57 13.21
C ASP A 291 2.63 -17.73 13.09
N ASP A 292 1.49 -18.40 13.27
CA ASP A 292 0.18 -17.78 13.09
C ASP A 292 -0.13 -16.76 14.19
N GLU A 293 0.30 -17.00 15.43
CA GLU A 293 0.07 -16.08 16.56
C GLU A 293 0.76 -14.74 16.32
N VAL A 294 1.98 -14.77 15.77
CA VAL A 294 2.73 -13.56 15.38
C VAL A 294 1.99 -12.80 14.29
N CYS A 295 1.43 -13.47 13.29
CA CYS A 295 0.65 -12.86 12.22
C CYS A 295 -0.67 -12.28 12.74
N GLN A 296 -1.35 -12.98 13.65
CA GLN A 296 -2.59 -12.51 14.27
C GLN A 296 -2.36 -11.23 15.08
N GLU A 297 -1.32 -11.21 15.92
CA GLU A 297 -1.01 -10.02 16.73
C GLU A 297 -0.62 -8.82 15.84
N ALA A 298 0.23 -9.03 14.85
CA ALA A 298 0.60 -8.00 13.90
C ALA A 298 -0.63 -7.43 13.16
N SER A 299 -1.58 -8.29 12.83
CA SER A 299 -2.84 -7.91 12.17
C SER A 299 -3.76 -7.10 13.09
N ARG A 300 -3.87 -7.44 14.38
CA ARG A 300 -4.61 -6.61 15.36
C ARG A 300 -3.99 -5.22 15.45
N GLN A 301 -2.67 -5.12 15.52
CA GLN A 301 -1.97 -3.83 15.52
C GLN A 301 -2.24 -3.03 14.23
N GLU A 302 -2.32 -3.68 13.06
CA GLU A 302 -2.67 -2.99 11.81
C GLU A 302 -4.13 -2.50 11.81
N ILE A 303 -5.10 -3.28 12.34
CA ILE A 303 -6.51 -2.83 12.45
C ILE A 303 -6.59 -1.59 13.36
N ILE A 304 -5.88 -1.58 14.50
CA ILE A 304 -5.80 -0.41 15.39
C ILE A 304 -5.23 0.81 14.66
N ARG A 305 -4.16 0.62 13.86
CA ARG A 305 -3.59 1.70 13.05
C ARG A 305 -4.60 2.24 12.03
N ARG A 306 -5.39 1.37 11.39
CA ARG A 306 -6.45 1.76 10.45
C ARG A 306 -7.55 2.54 11.13
N TYR A 307 -7.92 2.15 12.36
CA TYR A 307 -8.87 2.89 13.18
C TYR A 307 -8.42 4.34 13.39
N TYR A 308 -7.20 4.56 13.88
CA TYR A 308 -6.70 5.92 14.08
C TYR A 308 -6.59 6.71 12.77
N LYS A 309 -6.18 6.05 11.69
CA LYS A 309 -6.14 6.69 10.37
C LYS A 309 -7.52 7.16 9.91
N SER A 310 -8.55 6.33 10.04
CA SER A 310 -9.93 6.68 9.65
C SER A 310 -10.52 7.77 10.56
N MET A 311 -10.24 7.72 11.86
CA MET A 311 -10.64 8.77 12.79
C MET A 311 -10.02 10.12 12.44
N ASN A 312 -8.72 10.15 12.14
CA ASN A 312 -8.03 11.37 11.71
C ASN A 312 -8.59 11.89 10.36
N ALA A 313 -8.87 10.99 9.42
CA ALA A 313 -9.50 11.35 8.14
C ALA A 313 -10.90 11.94 8.33
N LEU A 314 -11.70 11.37 9.25
CA LEU A 314 -13.04 11.88 9.58
C LEU A 314 -12.95 13.30 10.16
N VAL A 315 -12.08 13.55 11.14
CA VAL A 315 -11.91 14.87 11.77
C VAL A 315 -11.36 15.91 10.78
N SER A 316 -10.51 15.52 9.86
CA SER A 316 -10.01 16.40 8.78
C SER A 316 -10.98 16.58 7.61
N GLY A 317 -12.14 15.92 7.61
CA GLY A 317 -13.16 16.04 6.56
C GLY A 317 -12.86 15.26 5.28
N SER A 318 -11.87 14.36 5.28
CA SER A 318 -11.50 13.52 4.14
C SER A 318 -12.00 12.08 4.24
N GLY A 319 -12.53 11.66 5.40
CA GLY A 319 -13.08 10.33 5.67
C GLY A 319 -14.58 10.36 5.97
N THR A 320 -15.17 9.20 6.18
CA THR A 320 -16.60 9.02 6.47
C THR A 320 -16.83 8.29 7.79
N GLU A 321 -17.97 8.56 8.44
CA GLU A 321 -18.39 7.82 9.64
C GLU A 321 -18.56 6.32 9.37
N ASN A 322 -18.99 5.95 8.15
CA ASN A 322 -19.18 4.56 7.79
C ASN A 322 -17.87 3.77 7.79
N GLU A 323 -16.77 4.38 7.31
CA GLU A 323 -15.44 3.77 7.38
C GLU A 323 -15.00 3.51 8.81
N VAL A 324 -15.19 4.51 9.70
CA VAL A 324 -14.84 4.38 11.11
C VAL A 324 -15.66 3.25 11.76
N ARG A 325 -16.98 3.25 11.60
CA ARG A 325 -17.86 2.20 12.14
C ARG A 325 -17.51 0.81 11.64
N LYS A 326 -17.16 0.69 10.35
CA LYS A 326 -16.69 -0.58 9.78
C LYS A 326 -15.44 -1.07 10.49
N ILE A 327 -14.44 -0.20 10.70
CA ILE A 327 -13.19 -0.59 11.36
C ILE A 327 -13.42 -0.90 12.85
N GLU A 328 -14.33 -0.21 13.53
CA GLU A 328 -14.74 -0.54 14.92
C GLU A 328 -15.34 -1.96 15.01
N LEU A 329 -16.18 -2.34 14.05
CA LEU A 329 -16.70 -3.71 13.97
C LEU A 329 -15.60 -4.74 13.74
N LEU A 330 -14.60 -4.40 12.90
CA LEU A 330 -13.45 -5.29 12.63
C LEU A 330 -12.55 -5.44 13.86
N LEU A 331 -12.36 -4.37 14.67
CA LEU A 331 -11.68 -4.44 15.97
C LEU A 331 -12.36 -5.44 16.90
N GLN A 332 -13.69 -5.33 17.03
CA GLN A 332 -14.47 -6.26 17.87
C GLN A 332 -14.35 -7.70 17.38
N GLN A 333 -14.43 -7.94 16.06
CA GLN A 333 -14.28 -9.27 15.47
C GLN A 333 -12.86 -9.84 15.63
N ALA A 334 -11.83 -8.99 15.61
CA ALA A 334 -10.45 -9.37 15.85
C ALA A 334 -10.11 -9.54 17.34
N HIS A 335 -11.06 -9.25 18.25
CA HIS A 335 -10.85 -9.20 19.71
C HIS A 335 -9.67 -8.28 20.07
N ALA A 336 -9.63 -7.09 19.48
CA ALA A 336 -8.59 -6.09 19.68
C ALA A 336 -9.17 -4.81 20.29
N GLU A 337 -8.45 -4.22 21.24
CA GLU A 337 -8.71 -2.92 21.82
C GLU A 337 -7.63 -1.92 21.43
N ILE A 338 -7.97 -0.64 21.34
CA ILE A 338 -6.98 0.40 20.97
C ILE A 338 -5.83 0.47 21.97
N THR A 339 -6.07 0.07 23.21
CA THR A 339 -5.08 0.01 24.30
C THR A 339 -4.07 -1.14 24.15
N ASP A 340 -4.35 -2.14 23.30
CA ASP A 340 -3.39 -3.21 22.97
C ASP A 340 -2.17 -2.67 22.24
N ARG A 341 -2.30 -1.48 21.63
CA ARG A 341 -1.17 -0.74 21.11
C ARG A 341 -0.51 0.02 22.26
N LYS A 342 0.51 -0.57 22.90
CA LYS A 342 1.15 -0.12 24.14
C LYS A 342 1.57 1.36 24.15
N VAL A 343 1.93 1.91 23.01
CA VAL A 343 2.31 3.34 22.88
C VAL A 343 1.12 4.27 23.04
N VAL A 344 -0.12 3.79 22.88
CA VAL A 344 -1.34 4.60 23.08
C VAL A 344 -1.51 4.98 24.56
N PRO A 345 -1.68 4.03 25.50
CA PRO A 345 -1.80 4.40 26.91
C PRO A 345 -0.59 5.19 27.41
N ALA A 346 0.64 4.84 26.99
CA ALA A 346 1.85 5.54 27.40
C ALA A 346 1.86 7.03 26.97
N ALA A 347 1.43 7.35 25.75
CA ALA A 347 1.32 8.74 25.29
C ALA A 347 0.23 9.51 26.04
N LEU A 348 -0.94 8.89 26.27
CA LEU A 348 -2.06 9.53 26.98
C LEU A 348 -1.77 9.75 28.46
N GLU A 349 -1.11 8.80 29.13
CA GLU A 349 -0.63 8.97 30.50
C GLU A 349 0.40 10.11 30.62
N LYS A 350 1.33 10.19 29.66
CA LYS A 350 2.31 11.27 29.61
C LYS A 350 1.65 12.62 29.37
N GLU A 351 0.65 12.71 28.48
CA GLU A 351 -0.15 13.92 28.27
C GLU A 351 -0.84 14.37 29.56
N LYS A 352 -1.49 13.43 30.24
CA LYS A 352 -2.18 13.69 31.52
C LYS A 352 -1.20 14.19 32.61
N ALA A 353 -0.04 13.56 32.71
CA ALA A 353 0.97 13.92 33.71
C ALA A 353 1.61 15.29 33.45
N THR A 354 1.70 15.72 32.20
CA THR A 354 2.37 16.98 31.82
C THR A 354 1.40 18.09 31.43
N ASN A 355 0.11 17.80 31.40
CA ASN A 355 -0.97 18.70 30.99
C ASN A 355 -0.69 19.40 29.64
N GLY A 356 -0.12 18.66 28.69
CA GLY A 356 0.18 19.13 27.32
C GLY A 356 0.45 17.99 26.39
N PRO A 357 0.43 18.24 25.03
CA PRO A 357 0.62 17.19 24.05
C PRO A 357 1.87 16.35 24.33
N ALA A 358 1.71 15.05 24.19
CA ALA A 358 2.75 14.06 24.42
C ALA A 358 2.77 13.00 23.32
N ALA A 359 3.86 12.26 23.26
CA ALA A 359 4.05 11.18 22.32
C ALA A 359 4.83 10.03 22.97
N ALA A 360 4.65 8.81 22.49
CA ALA A 360 5.37 7.62 22.93
C ALA A 360 5.84 6.78 21.75
N MET A 361 6.95 6.08 21.90
CA MET A 361 7.52 5.15 20.91
C MET A 361 8.01 3.89 21.61
N GLU A 362 7.67 2.74 21.05
CA GLU A 362 8.23 1.44 21.42
C GLU A 362 9.48 1.18 20.58
N LEU A 363 10.62 1.03 21.22
CA LEU A 363 11.90 0.74 20.60
C LEU A 363 12.06 -0.75 20.26
N PRO A 364 13.07 -1.16 19.47
CA PRO A 364 13.23 -2.56 19.05
C PRO A 364 13.40 -3.57 20.20
N ASP A 365 13.87 -3.14 21.36
CA ASP A 365 14.00 -3.94 22.58
C ASP A 365 12.70 -4.03 23.42
N GLY A 366 11.63 -3.33 22.98
CA GLY A 366 10.34 -3.26 23.66
C GLY A 366 10.25 -2.15 24.72
N LYS A 367 11.30 -1.36 24.93
CA LYS A 367 11.28 -0.21 25.85
C LYS A 367 10.43 0.91 25.26
N ILE A 368 9.58 1.53 26.10
CA ILE A 368 8.76 2.66 25.69
C ILE A 368 9.43 3.96 26.14
N VAL A 369 9.68 4.84 25.16
CA VAL A 369 10.21 6.18 25.37
C VAL A 369 9.09 7.20 25.11
N CYS A 370 9.04 8.27 25.93
CA CYS A 370 8.05 9.33 25.78
C CYS A 370 8.71 10.68 25.48
N GLY A 371 7.98 11.51 24.72
CA GLY A 371 8.27 12.93 24.52
C GLY A 371 7.10 13.80 24.93
N LYS A 372 7.36 15.02 25.37
CA LYS A 372 6.33 16.02 25.69
C LYS A 372 6.62 17.33 25.00
N THR A 373 5.61 18.11 24.74
CA THR A 373 5.75 19.46 24.24
C THR A 373 6.47 20.36 25.26
N SER A 374 7.42 21.15 24.80
CA SER A 374 8.16 22.18 25.55
C SER A 374 8.09 23.52 24.80
N ASP A 375 8.79 24.55 25.32
CA ASP A 375 8.92 25.83 24.62
C ASP A 375 9.85 25.74 23.39
N LEU A 376 10.73 24.74 23.37
CA LEU A 376 11.67 24.52 22.27
C LEU A 376 11.13 23.55 21.20
N LEU A 377 10.48 22.48 21.62
CA LEU A 377 10.15 21.32 20.78
C LEU A 377 8.67 20.95 20.85
N GLY A 378 8.11 20.51 19.73
CA GLY A 378 6.86 19.75 19.73
C GLY A 378 7.04 18.35 20.34
N ALA A 379 5.95 17.70 20.73
CA ALA A 379 6.00 16.37 21.37
C ALA A 379 6.66 15.31 20.46
N SER A 380 6.40 15.35 19.16
CA SER A 380 7.00 14.49 18.14
C SER A 380 8.52 14.66 18.03
N ALA A 381 9.01 15.89 17.99
CA ALA A 381 10.43 16.21 17.92
C ALA A 381 11.16 15.81 19.22
N ALA A 382 10.54 16.07 20.39
CA ALA A 382 11.08 15.63 21.67
C ALA A 382 11.12 14.09 21.79
N LEU A 383 10.08 13.40 21.33
CA LEU A 383 10.05 11.93 21.26
C LEU A 383 11.20 11.40 20.42
N LEU A 384 11.39 11.95 19.23
CA LEU A 384 12.46 11.51 18.32
C LEU A 384 13.85 11.63 18.98
N LEU A 385 14.17 12.78 19.56
CA LEU A 385 15.46 12.96 20.24
C LEU A 385 15.63 12.00 21.42
N ASN A 386 14.60 11.79 22.23
CA ASN A 386 14.64 10.86 23.34
C ASN A 386 14.83 9.42 22.87
N ALA A 387 14.18 9.02 21.78
CA ALA A 387 14.36 7.70 21.18
C ALA A 387 15.79 7.49 20.66
N LEU A 388 16.35 8.47 19.95
CA LEU A 388 17.73 8.40 19.45
C LEU A 388 18.76 8.37 20.58
N LYS A 389 18.54 9.14 21.65
CA LYS A 389 19.39 9.12 22.85
C LYS A 389 19.38 7.75 23.53
N GLU A 390 18.20 7.19 23.73
CA GLU A 390 18.02 5.88 24.35
C GLU A 390 18.72 4.79 23.54
N LEU A 391 18.52 4.77 22.21
CA LEU A 391 19.17 3.82 21.31
C LEU A 391 20.70 3.96 21.29
N ALA A 392 21.20 5.17 21.51
CA ALA A 392 22.65 5.45 21.59
C ALA A 392 23.26 5.22 22.98
N GLY A 393 22.43 4.90 24.00
CA GLY A 393 22.90 4.78 25.38
C GLY A 393 23.37 6.13 25.99
N ILE A 394 22.81 7.25 25.50
CA ILE A 394 23.18 8.60 25.99
C ILE A 394 22.29 8.94 27.18
N ASP A 395 22.94 9.53 28.21
CA ASP A 395 22.23 9.99 29.40
C ASP A 395 21.08 10.94 29.05
N HIS A 396 19.93 10.72 29.68
CA HIS A 396 18.70 11.47 29.39
C HIS A 396 18.85 12.98 29.66
N GLU A 397 19.65 13.38 30.64
CA GLU A 397 19.89 14.79 30.97
C GLU A 397 20.85 15.49 30.00
N LEU A 398 21.62 14.75 29.22
CA LEU A 398 22.53 15.33 28.23
C LEU A 398 21.79 15.90 27.04
N HIS A 399 22.00 17.17 26.71
CA HIS A 399 21.49 17.81 25.54
C HIS A 399 22.33 17.46 24.30
N VAL A 400 21.79 16.71 23.35
CA VAL A 400 22.43 16.38 22.06
C VAL A 400 22.39 17.56 21.08
N ILE A 401 21.49 18.52 21.31
CA ILE A 401 21.41 19.80 20.60
C ILE A 401 21.34 20.88 21.68
N SER A 402 22.23 21.86 21.64
CA SER A 402 22.19 22.94 22.61
C SER A 402 20.98 23.86 22.37
N PRO A 403 20.41 24.47 23.45
CA PRO A 403 19.37 25.49 23.29
C PRO A 403 19.81 26.66 22.41
N ASP A 404 21.09 27.00 22.45
CA ASP A 404 21.70 28.08 21.65
C ASP A 404 21.69 27.75 20.15
N ALA A 405 21.72 26.48 19.77
CA ALA A 405 21.55 26.05 18.36
C ALA A 405 20.08 26.06 17.91
N ILE A 406 19.13 25.86 18.84
CA ILE A 406 17.70 25.85 18.56
C ILE A 406 17.15 27.27 18.38
N HIS A 407 17.60 28.22 19.21
CA HIS A 407 17.06 29.58 19.24
C HIS A 407 17.17 30.35 17.90
N PRO A 408 18.28 30.31 17.15
CA PRO A 408 18.34 30.91 15.80
C PRO A 408 17.32 30.33 14.82
N ILE A 409 17.04 29.01 14.91
CA ILE A 409 16.03 28.36 14.06
C ILE A 409 14.63 28.86 14.41
N GLN A 410 14.33 29.00 15.71
CA GLN A 410 13.07 29.60 16.17
C GLN A 410 12.89 31.05 15.67
N GLN A 411 13.96 31.85 15.72
CA GLN A 411 13.93 33.22 15.19
C GLN A 411 13.73 33.27 13.69
N LEU A 412 14.42 32.43 12.92
CA LEU A 412 14.20 32.29 11.48
C LEU A 412 12.74 31.97 11.18
N LYS A 413 12.22 30.96 11.87
CA LYS A 413 10.84 30.46 11.69
C LYS A 413 9.79 31.54 12.02
N THR A 414 9.93 32.23 13.13
CA THR A 414 8.91 33.19 13.60
C THR A 414 9.07 34.59 13.00
N LYS A 415 10.31 35.11 12.94
CA LYS A 415 10.57 36.47 12.46
C LYS A 415 10.56 36.62 10.94
N TYR A 416 11.16 35.63 10.23
CA TYR A 416 11.39 35.75 8.80
C TYR A 416 10.41 34.91 7.96
N LEU A 417 10.01 33.73 8.44
CA LEU A 417 9.08 32.85 7.72
C LEU A 417 7.63 33.00 8.19
N GLY A 418 7.35 33.86 9.19
CA GLY A 418 5.99 34.20 9.62
C GLY A 418 5.24 33.08 10.35
N SER A 419 5.91 32.03 10.80
CA SER A 419 5.28 30.98 11.60
C SER A 419 4.84 31.51 12.96
N ARG A 420 3.66 31.18 13.41
CA ARG A 420 3.19 31.48 14.77
C ARG A 420 3.67 30.48 15.81
N ASN A 421 4.15 29.31 15.40
CA ASN A 421 4.64 28.26 16.26
C ASN A 421 6.17 28.27 16.33
N PRO A 422 6.78 28.68 17.46
CA PRO A 422 8.23 28.72 17.60
C PRO A 422 8.84 27.32 17.76
N ARG A 423 8.07 26.29 18.15
CA ARG A 423 8.57 24.95 18.41
C ARG A 423 9.07 24.29 17.13
N LEU A 424 10.17 23.58 17.24
CA LEU A 424 10.76 22.87 16.12
C LEU A 424 9.98 21.58 15.81
N HIS A 425 9.82 21.32 14.53
CA HIS A 425 9.31 20.10 13.93
C HIS A 425 10.42 19.06 13.77
N ILE A 426 10.06 17.84 13.36
CA ILE A 426 11.00 16.71 13.21
C ILE A 426 12.11 17.00 12.19
N ASP A 427 11.76 17.57 11.04
CA ASP A 427 12.74 17.92 10.00
C ASP A 427 13.72 18.99 10.44
N GLU A 428 13.24 20.03 11.15
CA GLU A 428 14.07 21.11 11.71
C GLU A 428 15.04 20.55 12.77
N ILE A 429 14.57 19.61 13.61
CA ILE A 429 15.40 18.96 14.63
C ILE A 429 16.45 18.02 14.01
N LEU A 430 16.11 17.30 12.95
CA LEU A 430 17.06 16.43 12.25
C LEU A 430 18.20 17.25 11.62
N ILE A 431 17.89 18.43 11.05
CA ILE A 431 18.89 19.35 10.52
C ILE A 431 19.77 19.88 11.67
N ALA A 432 19.18 20.32 12.78
CA ALA A 432 19.92 20.83 13.94
C ALA A 432 20.82 19.74 14.56
N LEU A 433 20.34 18.49 14.65
CA LEU A 433 21.11 17.34 15.12
C LEU A 433 22.28 17.03 14.18
N SER A 434 22.05 17.04 12.87
CA SER A 434 23.09 16.83 11.87
C SER A 434 24.20 17.89 11.94
N MET A 435 23.83 19.16 12.13
CA MET A 435 24.82 20.23 12.33
C MET A 435 25.59 20.06 13.65
N SER A 436 24.90 19.68 14.72
CA SER A 436 25.53 19.46 16.03
C SER A 436 26.48 18.26 16.02
N ALA A 437 26.21 17.25 15.20
CA ALA A 437 27.06 16.06 15.06
C ALA A 437 28.47 16.37 14.53
N ALA A 438 28.69 17.54 13.89
CA ALA A 438 29.99 17.97 13.41
C ALA A 438 30.96 18.31 14.59
N THR A 439 30.42 18.65 15.76
CA THR A 439 31.22 19.12 16.92
C THR A 439 30.92 18.38 18.23
N SER A 440 29.91 17.52 18.25
CA SER A 440 29.48 16.78 19.44
C SER A 440 29.43 15.29 19.16
N ASP A 441 30.19 14.49 19.87
CA ASP A 441 30.18 13.04 19.78
C ASP A 441 28.80 12.46 20.18
N ALA A 442 28.16 13.01 21.18
CA ALA A 442 26.81 12.59 21.59
C ALA A 442 25.78 12.83 20.47
N ALA A 443 25.84 13.98 19.80
CA ALA A 443 24.97 14.26 18.67
C ALA A 443 25.22 13.29 17.50
N ARG A 444 26.49 12.97 17.22
CA ARG A 444 26.88 12.03 16.18
C ARG A 444 26.37 10.61 16.49
N LEU A 445 26.59 10.12 17.72
CA LEU A 445 26.09 8.82 18.15
C LEU A 445 24.56 8.72 18.08
N ALA A 446 23.83 9.78 18.45
CA ALA A 446 22.39 9.84 18.33
C ALA A 446 21.95 9.79 16.85
N LEU A 447 22.60 10.56 15.95
CA LEU A 447 22.31 10.60 14.53
C LEU A 447 22.49 9.22 13.85
N GLU A 448 23.54 8.48 14.25
CA GLU A 448 23.82 7.13 13.76
C GLU A 448 22.71 6.11 14.08
N GLN A 449 21.83 6.40 15.06
CA GLN A 449 20.71 5.53 15.43
C GLN A 449 19.48 5.66 14.53
N ILE A 450 19.42 6.61 13.61
CA ILE A 450 18.26 6.81 12.73
C ILE A 450 17.79 5.53 12.03
N PRO A 451 18.65 4.66 11.47
CA PRO A 451 18.22 3.41 10.85
C PRO A 451 17.48 2.47 11.81
N ASN A 452 17.75 2.51 13.10
CA ASN A 452 17.14 1.67 14.13
C ASN A 452 15.71 2.09 14.50
N LEU A 453 15.23 3.23 13.99
CA LEU A 453 13.83 3.68 14.15
C LEU A 453 12.85 2.93 13.23
N ARG A 454 13.36 2.28 12.18
CA ARG A 454 12.51 1.59 11.22
C ARG A 454 11.71 0.47 11.88
N GLY A 455 10.38 0.52 11.71
CA GLY A 455 9.45 -0.44 12.29
C GLY A 455 9.06 -0.16 13.75
N CYS A 456 9.64 0.88 14.39
CA CYS A 456 9.20 1.31 15.71
C CYS A 456 7.75 1.80 15.66
N GLN A 457 6.96 1.42 16.68
CA GLN A 457 5.59 1.87 16.84
C GLN A 457 5.57 3.20 17.59
N ALA A 458 4.82 4.19 17.10
CA ALA A 458 4.67 5.46 17.79
C ALA A 458 3.21 5.92 17.87
N HIS A 459 2.89 6.69 18.90
CA HIS A 459 1.58 7.32 19.06
C HIS A 459 1.74 8.73 19.61
N THR A 460 0.88 9.65 19.14
CA THR A 460 0.81 11.02 19.62
C THR A 460 -0.58 11.34 20.15
N SER A 461 -0.65 12.07 21.25
CA SER A 461 -1.91 12.43 21.90
C SER A 461 -2.71 13.53 21.18
N VAL A 462 -2.21 14.03 20.06
CA VAL A 462 -2.85 15.01 19.18
C VAL A 462 -2.49 14.73 17.72
N MET A 463 -3.28 15.24 16.78
CA MET A 463 -2.95 15.24 15.36
C MET A 463 -1.66 16.03 15.13
N LEU A 464 -0.79 15.49 14.30
CA LEU A 464 0.45 16.15 13.90
C LEU A 464 0.28 16.96 12.60
N SER A 465 1.23 17.85 12.36
CA SER A 465 1.40 18.49 11.05
C SER A 465 1.82 17.49 9.99
N ASP A 466 1.50 17.78 8.72
CA ASP A 466 1.92 16.93 7.60
C ASP A 466 3.44 16.74 7.54
N VAL A 467 4.21 17.75 7.92
CA VAL A 467 5.68 17.71 7.97
C VAL A 467 6.15 16.62 8.92
N ASP A 468 5.59 16.57 10.13
CA ASP A 468 5.96 15.57 11.13
C ASP A 468 5.51 14.15 10.71
N VAL A 469 4.30 14.03 10.16
CA VAL A 469 3.77 12.75 9.64
C VAL A 469 4.65 12.21 8.51
N ILE A 470 5.03 13.08 7.56
CA ILE A 470 5.89 12.71 6.42
C ILE A 470 7.28 12.32 6.92
N SER A 471 7.82 13.05 7.90
CA SER A 471 9.14 12.78 8.46
C SER A 471 9.19 11.43 9.18
N PHE A 472 8.22 11.11 10.05
CA PHE A 472 8.13 9.79 10.68
C PHE A 472 7.99 8.67 9.64
N ARG A 473 7.17 8.87 8.60
CA ARG A 473 7.03 7.89 7.51
C ARG A 473 8.35 7.65 6.78
N LYS A 474 9.14 8.71 6.49
CA LYS A 474 10.45 8.58 5.85
C LYS A 474 11.46 7.85 6.74
N LEU A 475 11.36 8.04 8.05
CA LEU A 475 12.16 7.31 9.05
C LEU A 475 11.70 5.85 9.22
N GLY A 476 10.58 5.46 8.60
CA GLY A 476 10.02 4.11 8.71
C GLY A 476 9.30 3.84 10.04
N VAL A 477 8.92 4.89 10.78
CA VAL A 477 8.15 4.78 12.03
C VAL A 477 6.67 4.58 11.74
N GLU A 478 6.06 3.62 12.40
CA GLU A 478 4.64 3.28 12.31
C GLU A 478 3.80 4.15 13.26
N LEU A 479 3.46 5.35 12.79
CA LEU A 479 2.79 6.39 13.57
C LEU A 479 1.27 6.23 13.63
N THR A 480 0.69 6.50 14.80
CA THR A 480 -0.74 6.79 15.02
C THR A 480 -0.91 8.08 15.80
N CYS A 481 -2.05 8.74 15.65
CA CYS A 481 -2.36 9.99 16.35
C CYS A 481 -3.78 9.96 16.89
N GLU A 482 -4.03 10.53 18.08
CA GLU A 482 -5.38 10.85 18.52
C GLU A 482 -6.03 11.84 17.54
N ALA A 483 -7.33 11.65 17.27
CA ALA A 483 -8.08 12.48 16.35
C ALA A 483 -8.56 13.79 17.02
N LYS A 484 -7.64 14.50 17.63
CA LYS A 484 -7.90 15.81 18.25
C LYS A 484 -6.79 16.80 17.87
N ALA A 485 -7.17 18.03 17.54
CA ALA A 485 -6.23 19.09 17.29
C ALA A 485 -5.54 19.54 18.60
N GLU A 486 -4.29 19.97 18.51
CA GLU A 486 -3.63 20.68 19.61
C GLU A 486 -4.45 21.93 19.95
N LYS A 487 -4.78 22.14 21.22
CA LYS A 487 -5.41 23.39 21.65
C LYS A 487 -4.48 24.53 21.32
N LYS A 488 -4.91 25.48 20.46
CA LYS A 488 -4.16 26.70 20.14
C LYS A 488 -3.89 27.44 21.43
N LYS A 489 -2.65 27.41 21.93
CA LYS A 489 -2.19 28.43 22.88
C LYS A 489 -2.16 29.73 22.08
N GLU A 490 -2.79 30.79 22.61
CA GLU A 490 -2.53 32.12 22.09
C GLU A 490 -1.06 32.45 22.37
N TYR A 491 -0.23 32.28 21.33
CA TYR A 491 1.16 32.73 21.41
C TYR A 491 1.11 34.25 21.46
N GLN A 492 1.38 34.81 22.63
CA GLN A 492 1.58 36.25 22.76
C GLN A 492 2.69 36.65 21.78
N LYS A 493 2.44 37.73 20.99
CA LYS A 493 3.47 38.34 20.17
C LYS A 493 4.60 38.76 21.09
N VAL A 494 5.77 38.11 20.96
CA VAL A 494 7.03 38.55 21.54
C VAL A 494 7.62 39.63 20.64
#